data_c5bdbd21e21f94ce7a1927c495fe4623
#
_entry.id   c5bdbd21e21f94ce7a1927c495fe4623
#
_cell.length_a   1.000
_cell.length_b   1.000
_cell.length_c   1.000
_cell.angle_alpha   90.00
_cell.angle_beta   90.00
_cell.angle_gamma   90.00
#
_symmetry.space_group_name_H-M   'P 1'
#
loop_
_entity.id
_entity.type
_entity.pdbx_description
1 polymer ?
#
loop_
_entity_poly.entity_id
_entity_poly.type
_entity_poly.pdbx_seq_one_letter_code
_entity_poly.pdbx_strand_id
1 'polypeptide(L)'
;MTKNVTIKDIAREAGVSIALVSFVMNNRIEANGKKRYRVSESTKQKILEVAKRMNYRPSSAARMLRKGRTHVIGILLSDLANIFYGILAKEFERICYQNGFTVLFGSTEEDPERFDRLVQSFLEKDVEGFILVPCVGSGKTITRIIESGRPFVTIDRYHPDYHVPSVFIDNIGIMRKAVEALIQQGGQRLGLVSYDLRISTMIEREEGFREIAGNDAPIYLVNSDNMERDAEKATEDILERKLDGIVTASNVISVSMIKALRKKGVKIQEDVRIVSFDFSNVYDLFTPAITYVQQPLPQIAQESAEYLFRLIDMKNRGEDISNIKDNIILKASLI
;
A
#
# COMPACT_ATOMS: atom_id res chain seq x y z
N MET A 1 -35.80 -5.59 -17.52
CA MET A 1 -34.35 -5.92 -17.62
C MET A 1 -33.87 -5.54 -19.02
N THR A 2 -33.08 -4.50 -19.16
CA THR A 2 -32.51 -4.09 -20.44
C THR A 2 -31.47 -5.12 -20.87
N LYS A 3 -31.72 -5.80 -21.97
CA LYS A 3 -30.85 -6.83 -22.53
C LYS A 3 -29.50 -6.21 -22.92
N ASN A 4 -28.39 -6.61 -22.29
CA ASN A 4 -27.08 -6.11 -22.64
C ASN A 4 -26.77 -6.41 -24.10
N VAL A 5 -26.42 -5.39 -24.87
CA VAL A 5 -26.03 -5.50 -26.27
C VAL A 5 -24.76 -6.33 -26.37
N THR A 6 -24.76 -7.32 -27.25
CA THR A 6 -23.63 -8.25 -27.46
C THR A 6 -22.91 -7.96 -28.78
N ILE A 7 -21.70 -8.51 -28.92
CA ILE A 7 -20.93 -8.43 -30.17
C ILE A 7 -21.71 -9.06 -31.35
N LYS A 8 -22.60 -10.03 -31.08
CA LYS A 8 -23.47 -10.66 -32.08
C LYS A 8 -24.53 -9.68 -32.59
N ASP A 9 -25.05 -8.84 -31.73
CA ASP A 9 -26.04 -7.82 -32.10
C ASP A 9 -25.42 -6.74 -32.96
N ILE A 10 -24.19 -6.31 -32.66
CA ILE A 10 -23.42 -5.39 -33.51
C ILE A 10 -23.15 -5.99 -34.89
N ALA A 11 -22.72 -7.28 -34.93
CA ALA A 11 -22.44 -7.96 -36.19
C ALA A 11 -23.67 -8.01 -37.09
N ARG A 12 -24.84 -8.37 -36.53
CA ARG A 12 -26.12 -8.42 -37.24
C ARG A 12 -26.53 -7.04 -37.76
N GLU A 13 -26.46 -6.00 -36.93
CA GLU A 13 -26.87 -4.64 -37.29
C GLU A 13 -25.93 -4.00 -38.32
N ALA A 14 -24.62 -4.26 -38.22
CA ALA A 14 -23.62 -3.75 -39.17
C ALA A 14 -23.57 -4.58 -40.47
N GLY A 15 -24.22 -5.78 -40.53
CA GLY A 15 -24.20 -6.67 -41.68
C GLY A 15 -22.82 -7.28 -41.94
N VAL A 16 -22.07 -7.62 -40.89
CA VAL A 16 -20.71 -8.15 -40.96
C VAL A 16 -20.54 -9.38 -40.07
N SER A 17 -19.44 -10.12 -40.23
CA SER A 17 -19.16 -11.27 -39.35
C SER A 17 -18.80 -10.83 -37.92
N ILE A 18 -19.12 -11.67 -36.92
CA ILE A 18 -18.73 -11.49 -35.53
C ILE A 18 -17.20 -11.33 -35.40
N ALA A 19 -16.46 -12.09 -36.21
CA ALA A 19 -14.99 -12.04 -36.23
C ALA A 19 -14.48 -10.67 -36.68
N LEU A 20 -15.14 -10.05 -37.66
CA LEU A 20 -14.77 -8.71 -38.14
C LEU A 20 -15.09 -7.62 -37.12
N VAL A 21 -16.26 -7.67 -36.47
CA VAL A 21 -16.60 -6.79 -35.37
C VAL A 21 -15.56 -6.93 -34.23
N SER A 22 -15.26 -8.16 -33.86
CA SER A 22 -14.25 -8.44 -32.81
C SER A 22 -12.86 -7.90 -33.20
N PHE A 23 -12.49 -7.96 -34.47
CA PHE A 23 -11.23 -7.41 -34.98
C PHE A 23 -11.21 -5.87 -34.87
N VAL A 24 -12.24 -5.20 -35.33
CA VAL A 24 -12.35 -3.72 -35.33
C VAL A 24 -12.41 -3.17 -33.90
N MET A 25 -13.26 -3.77 -33.06
CA MET A 25 -13.45 -3.32 -31.67
C MET A 25 -12.21 -3.49 -30.78
N ASN A 26 -11.27 -4.35 -31.19
CA ASN A 26 -10.07 -4.62 -30.40
C ASN A 26 -8.76 -4.11 -31.01
N ASN A 27 -8.85 -3.37 -32.13
CA ASN A 27 -7.71 -2.74 -32.83
C ASN A 27 -6.51 -3.71 -33.01
N ARG A 28 -6.75 -4.94 -33.45
CA ARG A 28 -5.73 -6.00 -33.47
C ARG A 28 -4.67 -5.78 -34.56
N ILE A 29 -3.43 -5.63 -34.10
CA ILE A 29 -2.23 -5.85 -34.88
C ILE A 29 -1.62 -7.19 -34.40
N GLU A 30 -1.30 -8.10 -35.30
CA GLU A 30 -0.59 -9.36 -34.92
C GLU A 30 0.85 -9.02 -34.47
N ALA A 31 1.47 -9.91 -33.68
CA ALA A 31 2.83 -9.76 -33.19
C ALA A 31 3.89 -9.56 -34.29
N ASN A 32 3.57 -9.92 -35.55
CA ASN A 32 4.41 -9.74 -36.73
C ASN A 32 4.12 -8.41 -37.48
N GLY A 33 3.30 -7.51 -36.92
CA GLY A 33 2.94 -6.23 -37.54
C GLY A 33 1.89 -6.32 -38.67
N LYS A 34 1.41 -7.52 -39.05
CA LYS A 34 0.42 -7.68 -40.10
C LYS A 34 -1.00 -7.68 -39.55
N LYS A 35 -1.91 -6.93 -40.17
CA LYS A 35 -3.34 -6.99 -39.87
C LYS A 35 -3.94 -8.29 -40.44
N ARG A 36 -4.56 -9.12 -39.58
CA ARG A 36 -5.19 -10.38 -39.96
C ARG A 36 -6.33 -10.22 -40.96
N TYR A 37 -6.95 -9.04 -40.99
CA TYR A 37 -8.02 -8.68 -41.93
C TYR A 37 -7.72 -7.32 -42.55
N ARG A 38 -7.82 -7.21 -43.90
CA ARG A 38 -7.94 -5.93 -44.59
C ARG A 38 -9.38 -5.46 -44.43
N VAL A 39 -9.62 -4.51 -43.56
CA VAL A 39 -10.94 -3.88 -43.36
C VAL A 39 -10.88 -2.51 -44.00
N SER A 40 -11.87 -2.23 -44.88
CA SER A 40 -12.00 -0.90 -45.44
C SER A 40 -12.32 0.10 -44.33
N GLU A 41 -11.84 1.33 -44.44
CA GLU A 41 -12.10 2.37 -43.45
C GLU A 41 -13.61 2.65 -43.30
N SER A 42 -14.37 2.55 -44.38
CA SER A 42 -15.84 2.66 -44.38
C SER A 42 -16.52 1.58 -43.55
N THR A 43 -16.07 0.32 -43.69
CA THR A 43 -16.60 -0.80 -42.86
C THR A 43 -16.25 -0.63 -41.41
N LYS A 44 -15.03 -0.20 -41.10
CA LYS A 44 -14.58 0.08 -39.73
C LYS A 44 -15.42 1.17 -39.09
N GLN A 45 -15.65 2.31 -39.79
CA GLN A 45 -16.49 3.38 -39.29
C GLN A 45 -17.93 2.92 -39.06
N LYS A 46 -18.53 2.19 -40.01
CA LYS A 46 -19.86 1.60 -39.84
C LYS A 46 -19.97 0.76 -38.54
N ILE A 47 -19.00 -0.11 -38.26
CA ILE A 47 -19.00 -0.93 -37.06
C ILE A 47 -18.93 -0.05 -35.79
N LEU A 48 -18.06 0.96 -35.77
CA LEU A 48 -17.90 1.85 -34.62
C LEU A 48 -19.15 2.71 -34.38
N GLU A 49 -19.81 3.19 -35.43
CA GLU A 49 -21.07 3.95 -35.34
C GLU A 49 -22.23 3.08 -34.82
N VAL A 50 -22.37 1.85 -35.30
CA VAL A 50 -23.35 0.89 -34.79
C VAL A 50 -23.09 0.59 -33.32
N ALA A 51 -21.85 0.33 -32.94
CA ALA A 51 -21.49 0.06 -31.56
C ALA A 51 -21.81 1.27 -30.63
N LYS A 52 -21.52 2.49 -31.09
CA LYS A 52 -21.84 3.73 -30.37
C LYS A 52 -23.35 3.93 -30.24
N ARG A 53 -24.11 3.79 -31.34
CA ARG A 53 -25.57 3.93 -31.37
C ARG A 53 -26.26 2.96 -30.44
N MET A 54 -25.78 1.71 -30.40
CA MET A 54 -26.32 0.66 -29.55
C MET A 54 -25.79 0.70 -28.11
N ASN A 55 -24.95 1.70 -27.77
CA ASN A 55 -24.28 1.81 -26.47
C ASN A 55 -23.56 0.51 -26.05
N TYR A 56 -22.93 -0.15 -27.04
CA TYR A 56 -22.19 -1.39 -26.79
C TYR A 56 -20.95 -1.10 -25.97
N ARG A 57 -20.82 -1.80 -24.85
CA ARG A 57 -19.59 -1.82 -24.04
C ARG A 57 -18.97 -3.20 -24.14
N PRO A 58 -17.71 -3.33 -24.60
CA PRO A 58 -17.02 -4.61 -24.62
C PRO A 58 -16.99 -5.20 -23.20
N SER A 59 -17.53 -6.40 -23.03
CA SER A 59 -17.52 -7.09 -21.74
C SER A 59 -16.08 -7.37 -21.29
N SER A 60 -15.75 -6.98 -20.06
CA SER A 60 -14.47 -7.33 -19.42
C SER A 60 -14.31 -8.85 -19.31
N ALA A 61 -15.37 -9.57 -18.95
CA ALA A 61 -15.40 -11.03 -18.91
C ALA A 61 -15.10 -11.67 -20.29
N ALA A 62 -15.67 -11.11 -21.38
CA ALA A 62 -15.38 -11.62 -22.73
C ALA A 62 -13.94 -11.29 -23.20
N ARG A 63 -13.35 -10.21 -22.71
CA ARG A 63 -11.92 -9.90 -22.95
C ARG A 63 -11.02 -10.85 -22.16
N MET A 64 -11.36 -11.12 -20.91
CA MET A 64 -10.66 -12.01 -20.01
C MET A 64 -10.63 -13.45 -20.55
N LEU A 65 -11.80 -14.01 -20.92
CA LEU A 65 -11.92 -15.36 -21.54
C LEU A 65 -11.05 -15.50 -22.80
N ARG A 66 -10.78 -14.43 -23.51
CA ARG A 66 -10.04 -14.46 -24.77
C ARG A 66 -8.56 -14.13 -24.60
N LYS A 67 -8.18 -13.24 -23.70
CA LYS A 67 -6.80 -12.81 -23.48
C LYS A 67 -6.14 -13.52 -22.30
N GLY A 68 -6.90 -14.19 -21.44
CA GLY A 68 -6.41 -14.84 -20.23
C GLY A 68 -5.88 -13.86 -19.16
N ARG A 69 -6.14 -12.54 -19.34
CA ARG A 69 -5.62 -11.49 -18.45
C ARG A 69 -6.70 -10.47 -18.10
N THR A 70 -6.75 -10.09 -16.81
CA THR A 70 -7.70 -9.09 -16.31
C THR A 70 -7.14 -7.68 -16.32
N HIS A 71 -5.83 -7.52 -16.25
CA HIS A 71 -5.13 -6.26 -16.02
C HIS A 71 -5.61 -5.56 -14.73
N VAL A 72 -5.86 -6.33 -13.68
CA VAL A 72 -6.28 -5.86 -12.38
C VAL A 72 -5.26 -6.28 -11.33
N ILE A 73 -4.83 -5.32 -10.50
CA ILE A 73 -3.96 -5.53 -9.35
C ILE A 73 -4.78 -5.33 -8.07
N GLY A 74 -4.64 -6.23 -7.11
CA GLY A 74 -5.19 -6.09 -5.76
C GLY A 74 -4.18 -5.39 -4.84
N ILE A 75 -4.58 -4.31 -4.17
CA ILE A 75 -3.74 -3.63 -3.18
C ILE A 75 -4.48 -3.59 -1.85
N LEU A 76 -3.87 -4.21 -0.84
CA LEU A 76 -4.42 -4.29 0.51
C LEU A 76 -3.53 -3.51 1.47
N LEU A 77 -4.05 -2.41 1.98
CA LEU A 77 -3.39 -1.50 2.91
C LEU A 77 -4.02 -1.63 4.30
N SER A 78 -3.29 -1.21 5.32
CA SER A 78 -3.78 -1.30 6.69
C SER A 78 -4.96 -0.35 6.94
N ASP A 79 -4.78 0.94 6.64
CA ASP A 79 -5.79 1.98 6.85
C ASP A 79 -5.73 3.03 5.74
N LEU A 80 -6.75 3.07 4.89
CA LEU A 80 -6.83 4.06 3.80
C LEU A 80 -7.07 5.50 4.29
N ALA A 81 -7.51 5.69 5.54
CA ALA A 81 -7.68 7.02 6.12
C ALA A 81 -6.35 7.60 6.63
N ASN A 82 -5.34 6.77 6.88
CA ASN A 82 -4.01 7.23 7.23
C ASN A 82 -3.33 7.89 6.02
N ILE A 83 -2.84 9.12 6.19
CA ILE A 83 -2.16 9.90 5.14
C ILE A 83 -0.98 9.13 4.50
N PHE A 84 -0.26 8.32 5.27
CA PHE A 84 0.82 7.47 4.80
C PHE A 84 0.33 6.51 3.70
N TYR A 85 -0.71 5.73 4.00
CA TYR A 85 -1.28 4.78 3.04
C TYR A 85 -2.07 5.49 1.92
N GLY A 86 -2.66 6.65 2.22
CA GLY A 86 -3.33 7.47 1.20
C GLY A 86 -2.36 7.96 0.11
N ILE A 87 -1.15 8.38 0.49
CA ILE A 87 -0.10 8.75 -0.47
C ILE A 87 0.37 7.54 -1.27
N LEU A 88 0.62 6.40 -0.61
CA LEU A 88 0.98 5.16 -1.29
C LEU A 88 -0.10 4.71 -2.29
N ALA A 89 -1.37 4.76 -1.89
CA ALA A 89 -2.49 4.39 -2.77
C ALA A 89 -2.53 5.26 -4.04
N LYS A 90 -2.32 6.56 -3.90
CA LYS A 90 -2.24 7.51 -5.03
C LYS A 90 -1.08 7.18 -5.97
N GLU A 91 0.11 6.90 -5.43
CA GLU A 91 1.26 6.54 -6.25
C GLU A 91 1.07 5.19 -6.96
N PHE A 92 0.54 4.19 -6.28
CA PHE A 92 0.23 2.89 -6.89
C PHE A 92 -0.80 3.03 -8.01
N GLU A 93 -1.88 3.79 -7.81
CA GLU A 93 -2.88 4.05 -8.85
C GLU A 93 -2.23 4.66 -10.09
N ARG A 94 -1.40 5.68 -9.91
CA ARG A 94 -0.67 6.36 -11.00
C ARG A 94 0.23 5.40 -11.77
N ILE A 95 1.06 4.60 -11.04
CA ILE A 95 2.01 3.66 -11.66
C ILE A 95 1.27 2.53 -12.39
N CYS A 96 0.26 1.94 -11.76
CA CYS A 96 -0.54 0.88 -12.36
C CYS A 96 -1.28 1.37 -13.61
N TYR A 97 -1.88 2.56 -13.56
CA TYR A 97 -2.55 3.17 -14.71
C TYR A 97 -1.59 3.37 -15.90
N GLN A 98 -0.38 3.89 -15.66
CA GLN A 98 0.64 4.07 -16.69
C GLN A 98 1.07 2.74 -17.34
N ASN A 99 1.00 1.64 -16.60
CA ASN A 99 1.33 0.29 -17.08
C ASN A 99 0.10 -0.51 -17.56
N GLY A 100 -1.06 0.15 -17.71
CA GLY A 100 -2.28 -0.43 -18.26
C GLY A 100 -3.03 -1.36 -17.30
N PHE A 101 -2.79 -1.24 -16.00
CA PHE A 101 -3.50 -1.95 -14.95
C PHE A 101 -4.56 -1.06 -14.27
N THR A 102 -5.63 -1.70 -13.82
CA THR A 102 -6.62 -1.13 -12.90
C THR A 102 -6.32 -1.65 -11.49
N VAL A 103 -6.53 -0.83 -10.47
CA VAL A 103 -6.29 -1.22 -9.07
C VAL A 103 -7.62 -1.45 -8.34
N LEU A 104 -7.67 -2.51 -7.54
CA LEU A 104 -8.67 -2.70 -6.51
C LEU A 104 -8.01 -2.45 -5.16
N PHE A 105 -8.52 -1.49 -4.40
CA PHE A 105 -8.05 -1.20 -3.05
C PHE A 105 -8.91 -1.87 -1.99
N GLY A 106 -8.28 -2.35 -0.92
CA GLY A 106 -8.92 -2.79 0.30
C GLY A 106 -8.19 -2.25 1.53
N SER A 107 -8.96 -1.83 2.56
CA SER A 107 -8.46 -1.48 3.88
C SER A 107 -8.66 -2.66 4.81
N THR A 108 -7.58 -3.16 5.42
CA THR A 108 -7.64 -4.35 6.29
C THR A 108 -7.98 -3.99 7.74
N GLU A 109 -7.65 -2.77 8.16
CA GLU A 109 -7.84 -2.23 9.52
C GLU A 109 -7.23 -3.12 10.61
N GLU A 110 -6.06 -3.71 10.31
CA GLU A 110 -5.34 -4.67 11.16
C GLU A 110 -6.18 -5.91 11.55
N ASP A 111 -7.29 -6.18 10.86
CA ASP A 111 -8.16 -7.34 11.09
C ASP A 111 -7.78 -8.49 10.14
N PRO A 112 -7.24 -9.62 10.65
CA PRO A 112 -6.84 -10.76 9.82
C PRO A 112 -8.03 -11.45 9.13
N GLU A 113 -9.24 -11.41 9.70
CA GLU A 113 -10.41 -11.97 9.03
C GLU A 113 -10.87 -11.09 7.88
N ARG A 114 -10.83 -9.78 8.05
CA ARG A 114 -11.12 -8.83 6.98
C ARG A 114 -10.08 -8.93 5.86
N PHE A 115 -8.80 -9.07 6.21
CA PHE A 115 -7.73 -9.32 5.25
C PHE A 115 -8.01 -10.58 4.42
N ASP A 116 -8.37 -11.70 5.07
CA ASP A 116 -8.70 -12.96 4.39
C ASP A 116 -9.90 -12.83 3.45
N ARG A 117 -10.99 -12.19 3.89
CA ARG A 117 -12.18 -11.94 3.06
C ARG A 117 -11.86 -11.07 1.83
N LEU A 118 -11.03 -10.05 2.01
CA LEU A 118 -10.61 -9.18 0.89
C LEU A 118 -9.76 -9.95 -0.12
N VAL A 119 -8.79 -10.74 0.33
CA VAL A 119 -7.97 -11.58 -0.54
C VAL A 119 -8.84 -12.55 -1.32
N GLN A 120 -9.77 -13.25 -0.66
CA GLN A 120 -10.69 -14.16 -1.34
C GLN A 120 -11.52 -13.43 -2.40
N SER A 121 -12.12 -12.29 -2.05
CA SER A 121 -12.90 -11.47 -2.99
C SER A 121 -12.07 -11.01 -4.20
N PHE A 122 -10.79 -10.69 -4.01
CA PHE A 122 -9.91 -10.27 -5.10
C PHE A 122 -9.47 -11.46 -5.97
N LEU A 123 -9.23 -12.62 -5.37
CA LEU A 123 -9.00 -13.86 -6.11
C LEU A 123 -10.19 -14.22 -7.00
N GLU A 124 -11.42 -14.09 -6.49
CA GLU A 124 -12.66 -14.30 -7.27
C GLU A 124 -12.81 -13.30 -8.44
N LYS A 125 -12.23 -12.12 -8.33
CA LYS A 125 -12.14 -11.12 -9.41
C LYS A 125 -10.95 -11.31 -10.33
N ASP A 126 -10.20 -12.38 -10.13
CA ASP A 126 -9.08 -12.78 -10.98
C ASP A 126 -7.99 -11.70 -11.08
N VAL A 127 -7.65 -11.05 -9.95
CA VAL A 127 -6.51 -10.11 -9.92
C VAL A 127 -5.24 -10.85 -10.39
N GLU A 128 -4.40 -10.17 -11.16
CA GLU A 128 -3.16 -10.75 -11.69
C GLU A 128 -2.06 -10.86 -10.63
N GLY A 129 -2.14 -10.05 -9.57
CA GLY A 129 -1.21 -10.07 -8.46
C GLY A 129 -1.63 -9.12 -7.35
N PHE A 130 -0.86 -9.14 -6.25
CA PHE A 130 -1.16 -8.37 -5.06
C PHE A 130 0.02 -7.52 -4.58
N ILE A 131 -0.30 -6.35 -4.03
CA ILE A 131 0.58 -5.59 -3.13
C ILE A 131 -0.10 -5.56 -1.77
N LEU A 132 0.61 -5.96 -0.72
CA LEU A 132 -0.01 -6.25 0.58
C LEU A 132 0.77 -5.59 1.73
N VAL A 133 0.05 -5.07 2.72
CA VAL A 133 0.57 -4.80 4.06
C VAL A 133 0.10 -5.94 4.98
N PRO A 134 0.98 -6.84 5.43
CA PRO A 134 0.59 -7.94 6.32
C PRO A 134 0.12 -7.42 7.68
N CYS A 135 -0.92 -8.00 8.27
CA CYS A 135 -1.34 -7.73 9.64
C CYS A 135 -0.99 -8.89 10.57
N VAL A 136 -1.09 -8.66 11.88
CA VAL A 136 -0.92 -9.74 12.88
C VAL A 136 -1.94 -10.84 12.60
N GLY A 137 -1.51 -12.10 12.61
CA GLY A 137 -2.37 -13.25 12.35
C GLY A 137 -2.69 -13.51 10.88
N SER A 138 -2.11 -12.77 9.95
CA SER A 138 -2.37 -12.93 8.49
C SER A 138 -1.69 -14.14 7.83
N GLY A 139 -0.94 -14.96 8.57
CA GLY A 139 -0.18 -16.08 8.02
C GLY A 139 -1.02 -17.06 7.17
N LYS A 140 -2.23 -17.42 7.64
CA LYS A 140 -3.15 -18.28 6.88
C LYS A 140 -3.53 -17.68 5.53
N THR A 141 -3.74 -16.37 5.48
CA THR A 141 -4.08 -15.66 4.25
C THR A 141 -2.89 -15.59 3.29
N ILE A 142 -1.67 -15.36 3.82
CA ILE A 142 -0.44 -15.39 3.00
C ILE A 142 -0.25 -16.77 2.40
N THR A 143 -0.44 -17.86 3.18
CA THR A 143 -0.41 -19.24 2.66
C THR A 143 -1.40 -19.42 1.51
N ARG A 144 -2.64 -18.94 1.65
CA ARG A 144 -3.65 -18.99 0.58
C ARG A 144 -3.20 -18.29 -0.70
N ILE A 145 -2.55 -17.13 -0.59
CA ILE A 145 -2.04 -16.41 -1.77
C ILE A 145 -0.94 -17.22 -2.44
N ILE A 146 -0.01 -17.79 -1.66
CA ILE A 146 1.05 -18.67 -2.16
C ILE A 146 0.44 -19.87 -2.90
N GLU A 147 -0.52 -20.58 -2.29
CA GLU A 147 -1.21 -21.72 -2.87
C GLU A 147 -2.00 -21.37 -4.14
N SER A 148 -2.54 -20.17 -4.24
CA SER A 148 -3.21 -19.68 -5.45
C SER A 148 -2.22 -19.48 -6.62
N GLY A 149 -0.93 -19.46 -6.32
CA GLY A 149 0.15 -19.16 -7.26
C GLY A 149 0.09 -17.74 -7.81
N ARG A 150 -0.67 -16.81 -7.23
CA ARG A 150 -0.69 -15.41 -7.66
C ARG A 150 0.57 -14.70 -7.19
N PRO A 151 1.25 -13.95 -8.07
CA PRO A 151 2.37 -13.11 -7.68
C PRO A 151 1.95 -12.08 -6.63
N PHE A 152 2.80 -11.82 -5.65
CA PHE A 152 2.55 -10.76 -4.69
C PHE A 152 3.86 -10.18 -4.12
N VAL A 153 3.75 -8.98 -3.58
CA VAL A 153 4.83 -8.26 -2.90
C VAL A 153 4.26 -7.68 -1.62
N THR A 154 4.96 -7.84 -0.49
CA THR A 154 4.61 -7.16 0.75
C THR A 154 5.33 -5.82 0.85
N ILE A 155 4.70 -4.84 1.48
CA ILE A 155 5.25 -3.50 1.65
C ILE A 155 5.14 -3.02 3.10
N ASP A 156 5.91 -1.99 3.45
CA ASP A 156 5.94 -1.38 4.78
C ASP A 156 6.53 -2.32 5.83
N ARG A 157 6.00 -3.54 5.93
CA ARG A 157 6.41 -4.57 6.87
C ARG A 157 6.45 -5.95 6.19
N TYR A 158 7.21 -6.87 6.76
CA TYR A 158 7.24 -8.27 6.38
C TYR A 158 6.56 -9.15 7.42
N HIS A 159 6.14 -10.35 7.01
CA HIS A 159 5.62 -11.35 7.94
C HIS A 159 6.79 -12.22 8.44
N PRO A 160 6.98 -12.39 9.76
CA PRO A 160 8.18 -13.05 10.31
C PRO A 160 8.34 -14.52 9.86
N ASP A 161 7.23 -15.22 9.65
CA ASP A 161 7.23 -16.64 9.30
C ASP A 161 7.31 -16.91 7.80
N TYR A 162 7.29 -15.88 6.95
CA TYR A 162 7.25 -16.03 5.50
C TYR A 162 8.36 -15.23 4.81
N HIS A 163 9.26 -15.95 4.14
CA HIS A 163 10.22 -15.33 3.24
C HIS A 163 9.55 -15.10 1.88
N VAL A 164 9.06 -13.91 1.66
CA VAL A 164 8.34 -13.50 0.45
C VAL A 164 8.90 -12.16 -0.05
N PRO A 165 8.73 -11.84 -1.34
CA PRO A 165 9.17 -10.56 -1.88
C PRO A 165 8.62 -9.38 -1.07
N SER A 166 9.51 -8.52 -0.57
CA SER A 166 9.13 -7.43 0.34
C SER A 166 9.88 -6.15 0.04
N VAL A 167 9.19 -5.00 0.16
CA VAL A 167 9.78 -3.67 0.05
C VAL A 167 9.48 -2.86 1.30
N PHE A 168 10.51 -2.50 2.07
CA PHE A 168 10.38 -1.78 3.33
C PHE A 168 11.62 -0.91 3.58
N ILE A 169 11.66 -0.20 4.71
CA ILE A 169 12.79 0.65 5.10
C ILE A 169 13.63 -0.02 6.20
N ASP A 170 14.85 0.47 6.40
CA ASP A 170 15.67 0.16 7.58
C ASP A 170 15.09 0.89 8.81
N ASN A 171 14.13 0.24 9.50
CA ASN A 171 13.46 0.81 10.67
C ASN A 171 14.41 0.97 11.87
N ILE A 172 15.34 0.02 12.09
CA ILE A 172 16.31 0.09 13.19
C ILE A 172 17.24 1.29 12.97
N GLY A 173 17.84 1.37 11.80
CA GLY A 173 18.81 2.42 11.49
C GLY A 173 18.21 3.82 11.46
N ILE A 174 16.99 3.98 10.96
CA ILE A 174 16.34 5.30 10.96
C ILE A 174 15.80 5.69 12.33
N MET A 175 15.35 4.73 13.16
CA MET A 175 14.97 5.01 14.54
C MET A 175 16.15 5.50 15.38
N ARG A 176 17.33 4.88 15.23
CA ARG A 176 18.57 5.41 15.88
C ARG A 176 18.77 6.88 15.56
N LYS A 177 18.69 7.26 14.28
CA LYS A 177 18.82 8.67 13.86
C LYS A 177 17.73 9.56 14.43
N ALA A 178 16.49 9.07 14.57
CA ALA A 178 15.40 9.81 15.18
C ALA A 178 15.68 10.11 16.66
N VAL A 179 16.20 9.12 17.40
CA VAL A 179 16.60 9.31 18.80
C VAL A 179 17.82 10.22 18.93
N GLU A 180 18.83 10.07 18.08
CA GLU A 180 19.99 10.97 18.03
C GLU A 180 19.58 12.43 17.77
N ALA A 181 18.64 12.64 16.82
CA ALA A 181 18.11 13.97 16.55
C ALA A 181 17.37 14.57 17.77
N LEU A 182 16.62 13.75 18.50
CA LEU A 182 15.95 14.17 19.73
C LEU A 182 16.97 14.58 20.81
N ILE A 183 18.07 13.85 20.96
CA ILE A 183 19.18 14.19 21.87
C ILE A 183 19.85 15.49 21.42
N GLN A 184 20.13 15.65 20.13
CA GLN A 184 20.72 16.90 19.60
C GLN A 184 19.83 18.12 19.81
N GLN A 185 18.53 17.94 19.85
CA GLN A 185 17.56 18.98 20.20
C GLN A 185 17.51 19.29 21.72
N GLY A 186 18.26 18.55 22.53
CA GLY A 186 18.38 18.77 23.98
C GLY A 186 17.57 17.81 24.84
N GLY A 187 16.97 16.75 24.26
CA GLY A 187 16.30 15.69 25.03
C GLY A 187 17.32 14.89 25.86
N GLN A 188 17.04 14.72 27.15
CA GLN A 188 17.90 13.98 28.09
C GLN A 188 17.19 12.75 28.70
N ARG A 189 15.91 12.88 28.99
CA ARG A 189 15.05 11.82 29.53
C ARG A 189 14.05 11.41 28.46
N LEU A 190 14.36 10.32 27.80
CA LEU A 190 13.69 9.92 26.57
C LEU A 190 12.64 8.84 26.81
N GLY A 191 11.59 8.84 26.00
CA GLY A 191 10.58 7.80 25.92
C GLY A 191 10.16 7.52 24.49
N LEU A 192 9.66 6.30 24.24
CA LEU A 192 9.03 5.92 22.98
C LEU A 192 7.53 5.73 23.20
N VAL A 193 6.70 6.21 22.27
CA VAL A 193 5.28 5.87 22.21
C VAL A 193 5.06 5.05 20.93
N SER A 194 4.65 3.80 21.07
CA SER A 194 4.53 2.80 20.02
C SER A 194 3.14 2.15 20.04
N TYR A 195 2.75 1.51 18.95
CA TYR A 195 1.53 0.70 18.94
C TYR A 195 1.69 -0.59 19.75
N ASP A 196 0.62 -1.00 20.43
CA ASP A 196 0.50 -2.35 21.02
C ASP A 196 0.22 -3.40 19.93
N LEU A 197 1.17 -3.49 18.98
CA LEU A 197 1.11 -4.42 17.86
C LEU A 197 2.47 -5.07 17.63
N ARG A 198 2.50 -6.40 17.61
CA ARG A 198 3.73 -7.19 17.38
C ARG A 198 3.97 -7.39 15.89
N ILE A 199 4.15 -6.30 15.15
CA ILE A 199 4.52 -6.26 13.73
C ILE A 199 5.98 -5.88 13.57
N SER A 200 6.62 -6.29 12.48
CA SER A 200 8.05 -6.09 12.26
C SER A 200 8.49 -4.63 12.42
N THR A 201 7.73 -3.68 11.88
CA THR A 201 8.04 -2.25 11.98
C THR A 201 8.08 -1.75 13.43
N MET A 202 7.13 -2.13 14.27
CA MET A 202 7.11 -1.71 15.68
C MET A 202 8.24 -2.36 16.46
N ILE A 203 8.49 -3.64 16.26
CA ILE A 203 9.59 -4.38 16.91
C ILE A 203 10.94 -3.74 16.56
N GLU A 204 11.19 -3.50 15.29
CA GLU A 204 12.44 -2.90 14.81
C GLU A 204 12.61 -1.44 15.29
N ARG A 205 11.51 -0.66 15.34
CA ARG A 205 11.55 0.70 15.90
C ARG A 205 11.83 0.69 17.40
N GLU A 206 11.25 -0.22 18.16
CA GLU A 206 11.56 -0.41 19.58
C GLU A 206 13.02 -0.80 19.78
N GLU A 207 13.56 -1.73 18.97
CA GLU A 207 14.97 -2.13 19.01
C GLU A 207 15.90 -0.95 18.74
N GLY A 208 15.68 -0.21 17.65
CA GLY A 208 16.49 0.97 17.31
C GLY A 208 16.43 2.07 18.37
N PHE A 209 15.27 2.23 19.04
CA PHE A 209 15.13 3.16 20.17
C PHE A 209 15.98 2.71 21.38
N ARG A 210 15.89 1.43 21.77
CA ARG A 210 16.63 0.90 22.92
C ARG A 210 18.14 0.94 22.75
N GLU A 211 18.63 0.75 21.54
CA GLU A 211 20.08 0.82 21.26
C GLU A 211 20.70 2.18 21.59
N ILE A 212 19.95 3.27 21.48
CA ILE A 212 20.43 4.63 21.77
C ILE A 212 19.95 5.13 23.14
N ALA A 213 18.68 4.94 23.48
CA ALA A 213 18.08 5.45 24.71
C ALA A 213 18.35 4.54 25.95
N GLY A 214 18.77 3.28 25.70
CA GLY A 214 19.00 2.27 26.75
C GLY A 214 17.75 1.46 27.08
N ASN A 215 17.99 0.30 27.73
CA ASN A 215 16.91 -0.65 28.02
C ASN A 215 15.92 -0.15 29.08
N ASP A 216 16.35 0.77 29.96
CA ASP A 216 15.53 1.33 31.04
C ASP A 216 14.63 2.49 30.57
N ALA A 217 14.84 2.99 29.34
CA ALA A 217 14.00 4.03 28.78
C ALA A 217 12.57 3.53 28.56
N PRO A 218 11.54 4.25 29.05
CA PRO A 218 10.16 3.79 28.98
C PRO A 218 9.63 3.71 27.57
N ILE A 219 8.84 2.66 27.31
CA ILE A 219 8.06 2.49 26.09
C ILE A 219 6.58 2.44 26.48
N TYR A 220 5.80 3.36 25.91
CA TYR A 220 4.36 3.45 26.12
C TYR A 220 3.66 2.81 24.95
N LEU A 221 2.84 1.80 25.21
CA LEU A 221 2.06 1.10 24.18
C LEU A 221 0.66 1.68 24.12
N VAL A 222 0.21 2.03 22.92
CA VAL A 222 -1.11 2.57 22.65
C VAL A 222 -1.87 1.67 21.67
N ASN A 223 -3.15 1.48 21.94
CA ASN A 223 -4.02 0.70 21.07
C ASN A 223 -4.81 1.64 20.15
N SER A 224 -4.97 1.27 18.87
CA SER A 224 -5.70 2.06 17.86
C SER A 224 -7.13 2.37 18.29
N ASP A 225 -7.81 1.41 18.92
CA ASP A 225 -9.22 1.55 19.33
C ASP A 225 -9.38 2.45 20.57
N ASN A 226 -8.31 2.64 21.34
CA ASN A 226 -8.30 3.42 22.57
C ASN A 226 -7.26 4.56 22.54
N MET A 227 -6.85 4.99 21.37
CA MET A 227 -5.72 5.90 21.12
C MET A 227 -5.71 7.14 22.03
N GLU A 228 -6.83 7.85 22.12
CA GLU A 228 -6.91 9.08 22.94
C GLU A 228 -6.71 8.79 24.42
N ARG A 229 -7.36 7.77 24.96
CA ARG A 229 -7.23 7.36 26.36
C ARG A 229 -5.82 6.91 26.70
N ASP A 230 -5.22 6.11 25.82
CA ASP A 230 -3.90 5.57 26.07
C ASP A 230 -2.82 6.65 25.92
N ALA A 231 -3.00 7.61 25.00
CA ALA A 231 -2.15 8.80 24.88
C ALA A 231 -2.26 9.73 26.13
N GLU A 232 -3.45 9.88 26.72
CA GLU A 232 -3.61 10.61 27.96
C GLU A 232 -2.87 9.96 29.14
N LYS A 233 -2.99 8.63 29.28
CA LYS A 233 -2.25 7.87 30.31
C LYS A 233 -0.74 7.96 30.13
N ALA A 234 -0.26 7.78 28.87
CA ALA A 234 1.15 7.93 28.56
C ALA A 234 1.65 9.34 28.91
N THR A 235 0.85 10.37 28.61
CA THR A 235 1.16 11.77 28.96
C THR A 235 1.31 11.96 30.47
N GLU A 236 0.45 11.37 31.30
CA GLU A 236 0.53 11.48 32.76
C GLU A 236 1.85 10.89 33.29
N ASP A 237 2.22 9.69 32.85
CA ASP A 237 3.49 9.06 33.27
C ASP A 237 4.72 9.81 32.72
N ILE A 238 4.66 10.31 31.50
CA ILE A 238 5.71 11.15 30.88
C ILE A 238 6.00 12.37 31.76
N LEU A 239 4.96 13.04 32.22
CA LEU A 239 5.08 14.23 33.07
C LEU A 239 5.54 13.87 34.48
N GLU A 240 5.06 12.79 35.08
CA GLU A 240 5.49 12.30 36.39
C GLU A 240 6.98 11.95 36.38
N ARG A 241 7.44 11.24 35.36
CA ARG A 241 8.87 10.89 35.16
C ARG A 241 9.72 12.05 34.67
N LYS A 242 9.10 13.19 34.37
CA LYS A 242 9.76 14.39 33.84
C LYS A 242 10.55 14.10 32.57
N LEU A 243 9.99 13.29 31.66
CA LEU A 243 10.60 13.08 30.35
C LEU A 243 10.52 14.41 29.57
N ASP A 244 11.61 14.74 28.89
CA ASP A 244 11.76 15.97 28.13
C ASP A 244 11.89 15.73 26.61
N GLY A 245 11.86 14.45 26.21
CA GLY A 245 11.87 14.03 24.81
C GLY A 245 11.13 12.72 24.57
N ILE A 246 10.30 12.68 23.54
CA ILE A 246 9.62 11.46 23.10
C ILE A 246 9.79 11.24 21.60
N VAL A 247 9.98 9.98 21.23
CA VAL A 247 9.80 9.53 19.85
C VAL A 247 8.42 8.90 19.73
N THR A 248 7.69 9.21 18.68
CA THR A 248 6.40 8.56 18.37
C THR A 248 6.54 7.68 17.15
N ALA A 249 6.14 6.42 17.26
CA ALA A 249 6.37 5.41 16.22
C ALA A 249 5.45 5.55 14.99
N SER A 250 4.57 6.54 14.93
CA SER A 250 3.79 6.90 13.75
C SER A 250 3.23 8.32 13.84
N ASN A 251 2.80 8.88 12.71
CA ASN A 251 2.13 10.18 12.64
C ASN A 251 0.82 10.23 13.44
N VAL A 252 0.04 9.14 13.47
CA VAL A 252 -1.23 9.05 14.20
C VAL A 252 -0.98 9.13 15.70
N ILE A 253 0.01 8.38 16.20
CA ILE A 253 0.45 8.45 17.61
C ILE A 253 0.92 9.86 17.94
N SER A 254 1.73 10.47 17.07
CA SER A 254 2.25 11.82 17.28
C SER A 254 1.13 12.85 17.47
N VAL A 255 0.14 12.85 16.58
CA VAL A 255 -1.00 13.77 16.68
C VAL A 255 -1.79 13.56 17.98
N SER A 256 -1.98 12.31 18.40
CA SER A 256 -2.68 11.99 19.65
C SER A 256 -1.89 12.43 20.87
N MET A 257 -0.56 12.22 20.90
CA MET A 257 0.32 12.71 21.95
C MET A 257 0.36 14.24 22.02
N ILE A 258 0.43 14.93 20.87
CA ILE A 258 0.35 16.38 20.79
C ILE A 258 -0.93 16.89 21.44
N LYS A 259 -2.08 16.29 21.14
CA LYS A 259 -3.36 16.66 21.75
C LYS A 259 -3.36 16.46 23.27
N ALA A 260 -2.88 15.31 23.73
CA ALA A 260 -2.85 14.96 25.15
C ALA A 260 -1.91 15.89 25.95
N LEU A 261 -0.70 16.14 25.45
CA LEU A 261 0.27 17.06 26.05
C LEU A 261 -0.28 18.48 26.12
N ARG A 262 -0.85 19.01 25.05
CA ARG A 262 -1.48 20.35 25.03
C ARG A 262 -2.64 20.47 26.01
N LYS A 263 -3.45 19.43 26.18
CA LYS A 263 -4.53 19.41 27.18
C LYS A 263 -4.02 19.58 28.62
N LYS A 264 -2.78 19.14 28.89
CA LYS A 264 -2.09 19.31 30.17
C LYS A 264 -1.29 20.64 30.26
N GLY A 265 -1.36 21.52 29.26
CA GLY A 265 -0.68 22.79 29.19
C GLY A 265 0.81 22.71 28.85
N VAL A 266 1.30 21.57 28.36
CA VAL A 266 2.70 21.36 27.99
C VAL A 266 3.03 22.12 26.71
N LYS A 267 4.12 22.86 26.71
CA LYS A 267 4.66 23.53 25.55
C LYS A 267 5.52 22.55 24.75
N ILE A 268 4.98 22.11 23.61
CA ILE A 268 5.65 21.16 22.72
C ILE A 268 6.85 21.85 22.09
N GLN A 269 7.97 21.14 22.00
CA GLN A 269 9.30 21.58 21.57
C GLN A 269 10.05 22.49 22.57
N GLU A 270 9.39 22.94 23.66
CA GLU A 270 10.04 23.63 24.79
C GLU A 270 10.16 22.69 25.99
N ASP A 271 9.02 22.27 26.57
CA ASP A 271 8.98 21.40 27.77
C ASP A 271 9.18 19.94 27.40
N VAL A 272 8.52 19.47 26.35
CA VAL A 272 8.66 18.12 25.80
C VAL A 272 8.88 18.20 24.29
N ARG A 273 10.03 17.69 23.83
CA ARG A 273 10.39 17.59 22.43
C ARG A 273 9.79 16.32 21.82
N ILE A 274 9.38 16.42 20.59
CA ILE A 274 8.82 15.29 19.83
C ILE A 274 9.59 15.10 18.53
N VAL A 275 10.03 13.88 18.28
CA VAL A 275 10.43 13.41 16.96
C VAL A 275 9.47 12.30 16.54
N SER A 276 8.94 12.38 15.33
CA SER A 276 7.89 11.47 14.87
C SER A 276 8.33 10.56 13.72
N PHE A 277 7.64 9.45 13.54
CA PHE A 277 7.64 8.74 12.25
C PHE A 277 6.49 9.27 11.39
N ASP A 278 6.76 9.33 10.08
CA ASP A 278 5.86 9.75 9.02
C ASP A 278 5.39 11.21 9.10
N PHE A 279 4.99 11.72 7.96
CA PHE A 279 4.53 13.09 7.80
C PHE A 279 3.16 13.33 8.48
N SER A 280 3.01 14.51 9.06
CA SER A 280 1.71 15.10 9.41
C SER A 280 1.71 16.59 9.12
N ASN A 281 0.59 17.10 8.62
CA ASN A 281 0.38 18.51 8.29
C ASN A 281 0.29 19.45 9.50
N VAL A 282 0.43 18.91 10.73
CA VAL A 282 0.43 19.71 11.94
C VAL A 282 1.84 20.08 12.42
N TYR A 283 2.89 19.46 11.87
CA TYR A 283 4.25 19.61 12.40
C TYR A 283 4.82 21.03 12.17
N ASP A 284 4.45 21.66 11.07
CA ASP A 284 4.86 23.02 10.72
C ASP A 284 4.18 24.10 11.59
N LEU A 285 3.18 23.72 12.40
CA LEU A 285 2.47 24.63 13.30
C LEU A 285 3.26 24.90 14.59
N PHE A 286 4.39 24.23 14.79
CA PHE A 286 5.24 24.38 15.98
C PHE A 286 6.50 25.20 15.64
N THR A 287 7.09 25.82 16.66
CA THR A 287 8.36 26.55 16.56
C THR A 287 9.29 26.11 17.69
N PRO A 288 10.40 25.39 17.39
CA PRO A 288 10.73 24.86 16.06
C PRO A 288 9.73 23.79 15.59
N ALA A 289 9.68 23.53 14.28
CA ALA A 289 8.84 22.48 13.69
C ALA A 289 9.21 21.09 14.26
N ILE A 290 8.23 20.18 14.28
CA ILE A 290 8.47 18.82 14.73
C ILE A 290 9.24 18.06 13.66
N THR A 291 10.44 17.60 14.01
CA THR A 291 11.26 16.72 13.18
C THR A 291 10.57 15.37 13.00
N TYR A 292 10.62 14.82 11.81
CA TYR A 292 10.03 13.51 11.53
C TYR A 292 10.84 12.67 10.54
N VAL A 293 10.67 11.36 10.65
CA VAL A 293 11.18 10.39 9.68
C VAL A 293 10.28 10.42 8.45
N GLN A 294 10.85 10.82 7.32
CA GLN A 294 10.18 10.74 6.02
C GLN A 294 10.56 9.48 5.30
N GLN A 295 9.59 8.59 5.10
CA GLN A 295 9.75 7.42 4.26
C GLN A 295 9.67 7.80 2.77
N PRO A 296 10.43 7.14 1.88
CA PRO A 296 10.46 7.44 0.44
C PRO A 296 9.24 6.81 -0.27
N LEU A 297 8.01 7.25 0.06
CA LEU A 297 6.76 6.64 -0.39
C LEU A 297 6.65 6.49 -1.92
N PRO A 298 7.05 7.49 -2.75
CA PRO A 298 7.05 7.31 -4.19
C PRO A 298 7.99 6.19 -4.66
N GLN A 299 9.14 6.03 -4.00
CA GLN A 299 10.09 4.97 -4.33
C GLN A 299 9.59 3.60 -3.85
N ILE A 300 8.98 3.52 -2.66
CA ILE A 300 8.34 2.29 -2.17
C ILE A 300 7.29 1.83 -3.19
N ALA A 301 6.43 2.73 -3.66
CA ALA A 301 5.40 2.40 -4.64
C ALA A 301 5.99 1.95 -5.98
N GLN A 302 7.03 2.64 -6.48
CA GLN A 302 7.68 2.31 -7.74
C GLN A 302 8.33 0.93 -7.70
N GLU A 303 9.22 0.70 -6.71
CA GLU A 303 9.94 -0.57 -6.57
C GLU A 303 8.98 -1.75 -6.38
N SER A 304 7.93 -1.57 -5.57
CA SER A 304 6.94 -2.63 -5.31
C SER A 304 6.12 -2.97 -6.55
N ALA A 305 5.69 -1.96 -7.31
CA ALA A 305 4.91 -2.17 -8.52
C ALA A 305 5.77 -2.81 -9.62
N GLU A 306 7.00 -2.34 -9.83
CA GLU A 306 7.93 -2.93 -10.81
C GLU A 306 8.28 -4.38 -10.44
N TYR A 307 8.48 -4.65 -9.15
CA TYR A 307 8.72 -6.00 -8.68
C TYR A 307 7.53 -6.90 -8.99
N LEU A 308 6.32 -6.46 -8.66
CA LEU A 308 5.11 -7.22 -8.96
C LEU A 308 4.93 -7.45 -10.47
N PHE A 309 5.12 -6.42 -11.30
CA PHE A 309 5.00 -6.56 -12.76
C PHE A 309 6.00 -7.56 -13.33
N ARG A 310 7.24 -7.55 -12.85
CA ARG A 310 8.25 -8.54 -13.21
C ARG A 310 7.80 -9.97 -12.86
N LEU A 311 7.26 -10.19 -11.65
CA LEU A 311 6.75 -11.50 -11.24
C LEU A 311 5.55 -11.95 -12.09
N ILE A 312 4.64 -11.03 -12.43
CA ILE A 312 3.51 -11.30 -13.32
C ILE A 312 4.00 -11.72 -14.72
N ASP A 313 4.97 -11.01 -15.26
CA ASP A 313 5.50 -11.31 -16.59
C ASP A 313 6.28 -12.63 -16.64
N MET A 314 7.06 -12.94 -15.61
CA MET A 314 7.74 -14.25 -15.46
C MET A 314 6.72 -15.38 -15.41
N LYS A 315 5.67 -15.25 -14.58
CA LYS A 315 4.60 -16.24 -14.50
C LYS A 315 3.88 -16.42 -15.84
N ASN A 316 3.62 -15.33 -16.57
CA ASN A 316 2.96 -15.38 -17.87
C ASN A 316 3.83 -16.09 -18.94
N ARG A 317 5.16 -16.12 -18.76
CA ARG A 317 6.08 -16.91 -19.58
C ARG A 317 6.23 -18.36 -19.10
N GLY A 318 5.53 -18.75 -18.03
CA GLY A 318 5.60 -20.11 -17.45
C GLY A 318 6.84 -20.32 -16.58
N GLU A 319 7.53 -19.26 -16.16
CA GLU A 319 8.68 -19.34 -15.25
C GLU A 319 8.22 -19.58 -13.81
N ASP A 320 9.02 -20.34 -13.07
CA ASP A 320 8.77 -20.56 -11.64
C ASP A 320 9.20 -19.33 -10.82
N ILE A 321 8.26 -18.76 -10.07
CA ILE A 321 8.48 -17.60 -9.20
C ILE A 321 8.54 -17.95 -7.71
N SER A 322 8.39 -19.25 -7.36
CA SER A 322 8.28 -19.68 -5.95
C SER A 322 9.53 -19.43 -5.11
N ASN A 323 10.68 -19.36 -5.77
CA ASN A 323 11.99 -19.15 -5.13
C ASN A 323 12.45 -17.68 -5.13
N ILE A 324 11.65 -16.75 -5.68
CA ILE A 324 11.98 -15.33 -5.67
C ILE A 324 11.51 -14.75 -4.34
N LYS A 325 12.44 -14.35 -3.48
CA LYS A 325 12.18 -13.93 -2.09
C LYS A 325 13.03 -12.73 -1.68
N ASP A 326 13.56 -11.99 -2.64
CA ASP A 326 14.46 -10.88 -2.38
C ASP A 326 13.72 -9.72 -1.72
N ASN A 327 14.37 -9.11 -0.73
CA ASN A 327 13.88 -7.91 -0.07
C ASN A 327 14.56 -6.67 -0.64
N ILE A 328 13.80 -5.61 -0.84
CA ILE A 328 14.28 -4.29 -1.19
C ILE A 328 14.17 -3.41 0.06
N ILE A 329 15.32 -2.98 0.59
CA ILE A 329 15.38 -2.12 1.77
C ILE A 329 15.73 -0.71 1.32
N LEU A 330 14.83 0.23 1.55
CA LEU A 330 14.96 1.62 1.15
C LEU A 330 15.43 2.50 2.32
N LYS A 331 16.03 3.64 1.99
CA LYS A 331 16.52 4.58 3.00
C LYS A 331 15.46 5.67 3.24
N ALA A 332 15.06 5.82 4.50
CA ALA A 332 14.30 6.97 4.98
C ALA A 332 15.26 8.12 5.39
N SER A 333 14.72 9.31 5.54
CA SER A 333 15.45 10.52 5.96
C SER A 333 14.75 11.22 7.12
N LEU A 334 15.46 12.08 7.83
CA LEU A 334 14.89 13.02 8.79
C LEU A 334 14.66 14.37 8.11
N ILE A 335 13.53 14.99 8.38
CA ILE A 335 13.13 16.30 7.88
C ILE A 335 12.85 17.21 9.09
#